data_67635438d21cf173697eeef590680e36
#
_entry.id   67635438d21cf173697eeef590680e36
#
_cell.length_a   1.000
_cell.length_b   1.000
_cell.length_c   1.000
_cell.angle_alpha   90.00
_cell.angle_beta   90.00
_cell.angle_gamma   90.00
#
_symmetry.space_group_name_H-M   'P 1'
#
loop_
_entity.id
_entity.type
_entity.pdbx_description
1 polymer ?
#
loop_
_entity_poly.entity_id
_entity_poly.type
_entity_poly.pdbx_seq_one_letter_code
_entity_poly.pdbx_strand_id
1 'polypeptide(L)'
;MIKKITITCGFLFLASSAFADGKVKWGYEGNIGPANWGDLSAEFAMCKNGKVQAPIDISSKGLGKATTPVKTFYHNSKATVVNNGHTIQVDLPDGGYASLSDDDFNILQFHMHAPGEETVDGKRYPFNAHLVHINPGDSESDTERGKLAVIGIFFQEGKENAALKPIFDVMPAKVGKVVMKEKFDPSKLLPKSMAYYSYSGSLTTPGCNEGVTFYILKTPVEMSAAQLAQFKKIFPMNARPVMPLNGRKVTEGS
;
A
#
# COMPACT_ATOMS: atom_id res chain seq x y z
N MET A 1 -14.33 68.83 -39.92
CA MET A 1 -14.18 67.48 -40.51
C MET A 1 -13.45 66.59 -39.52
N ILE A 2 -14.20 65.79 -38.79
CA ILE A 2 -13.65 64.88 -37.76
C ILE A 2 -13.62 63.48 -38.37
N LYS A 3 -12.39 62.94 -38.56
CA LYS A 3 -12.18 61.57 -39.07
C LYS A 3 -12.44 60.57 -37.92
N LYS A 4 -13.45 59.72 -38.09
CA LYS A 4 -13.67 58.57 -37.22
C LYS A 4 -12.66 57.49 -37.50
N ILE A 5 -11.86 57.14 -36.50
CA ILE A 5 -10.95 55.99 -36.51
C ILE A 5 -11.74 54.81 -35.97
N THR A 6 -11.98 53.80 -36.81
CA THR A 6 -12.59 52.54 -36.43
C THR A 6 -11.46 51.62 -35.91
N ILE A 7 -11.47 51.34 -34.62
CA ILE A 7 -10.57 50.35 -34.03
C ILE A 7 -11.25 48.97 -34.13
N THR A 8 -10.69 48.12 -34.98
CA THR A 8 -11.08 46.72 -35.09
C THR A 8 -10.42 45.92 -33.97
N CYS A 9 -11.23 45.56 -32.97
CA CYS A 9 -10.78 44.72 -31.87
C CYS A 9 -10.72 43.27 -32.34
N GLY A 10 -9.51 42.79 -32.65
CA GLY A 10 -9.26 41.39 -32.97
C GLY A 10 -9.38 40.54 -31.69
N PHE A 11 -10.40 39.70 -31.61
CA PHE A 11 -10.49 38.68 -30.58
C PHE A 11 -9.44 37.61 -30.85
N LEU A 12 -8.35 37.61 -30.08
CA LEU A 12 -7.45 36.47 -29.97
C LEU A 12 -8.18 35.37 -29.20
N PHE A 13 -8.58 34.32 -29.90
CA PHE A 13 -8.98 33.07 -29.28
C PHE A 13 -7.74 32.43 -28.67
N LEU A 14 -7.54 32.63 -27.38
CA LEU A 14 -6.67 31.78 -26.57
C LEU A 14 -7.32 30.40 -26.51
N ALA A 15 -6.83 29.47 -27.29
CA ALA A 15 -7.10 28.07 -27.15
C ALA A 15 -6.60 27.64 -25.76
N SER A 16 -7.50 27.56 -24.81
CA SER A 16 -7.26 26.88 -23.53
C SER A 16 -6.97 25.40 -23.85
N SER A 17 -5.69 25.04 -23.90
CA SER A 17 -5.30 23.65 -23.82
C SER A 17 -5.78 23.15 -22.46
N ALA A 18 -6.90 22.43 -22.46
CA ALA A 18 -7.31 21.60 -21.34
C ALA A 18 -6.16 20.62 -21.09
N PHE A 19 -5.34 20.89 -20.07
CA PHE A 19 -4.47 19.88 -19.51
C PHE A 19 -5.40 18.81 -18.97
N ALA A 20 -5.59 17.73 -19.73
CA ALA A 20 -6.10 16.49 -19.21
C ALA A 20 -5.20 16.14 -18.04
N ASP A 21 -5.81 15.84 -16.88
CA ASP A 21 -5.15 15.38 -15.65
C ASP A 21 -4.47 14.04 -15.99
N GLY A 22 -3.25 14.13 -16.52
CA GLY A 22 -2.53 13.05 -17.16
C GLY A 22 -1.81 12.19 -16.14
N LYS A 23 -2.56 11.59 -15.20
CA LYS A 23 -1.98 10.54 -14.35
C LYS A 23 -1.44 9.43 -15.23
N VAL A 24 -0.14 9.16 -15.10
CA VAL A 24 0.54 8.10 -15.85
C VAL A 24 -0.15 6.77 -15.57
N LYS A 25 -0.62 6.13 -16.62
CA LYS A 25 -1.28 4.82 -16.51
C LYS A 25 -0.24 3.74 -16.22
N TRP A 26 -0.46 2.98 -15.18
CA TRP A 26 0.37 1.83 -14.80
C TRP A 26 -0.50 0.65 -14.37
N GLY A 27 0.09 -0.53 -14.23
CA GLY A 27 -0.57 -1.75 -13.82
C GLY A 27 0.44 -2.82 -13.43
N TYR A 28 0.00 -4.06 -13.39
CA TYR A 28 0.86 -5.17 -12.95
C TYR A 28 1.28 -6.11 -14.09
N GLU A 29 0.82 -5.87 -15.31
CA GLU A 29 1.08 -6.74 -16.46
C GLU A 29 1.47 -5.95 -17.72
N GLY A 30 2.15 -6.61 -18.63
CA GLY A 30 2.53 -6.07 -19.93
C GLY A 30 3.43 -4.85 -19.86
N ASN A 31 3.30 -3.94 -20.82
CA ASN A 31 4.18 -2.76 -20.96
C ASN A 31 4.02 -1.71 -19.85
N ILE A 32 2.96 -1.80 -19.06
CA ILE A 32 2.72 -0.91 -17.91
C ILE A 32 2.95 -1.63 -16.58
N GLY A 33 3.50 -2.85 -16.62
CA GLY A 33 3.80 -3.68 -15.45
C GLY A 33 5.09 -3.28 -14.72
N PRO A 34 5.39 -3.93 -13.57
CA PRO A 34 6.45 -3.55 -12.65
C PRO A 34 7.85 -3.44 -13.26
N ALA A 35 8.16 -4.27 -14.26
CA ALA A 35 9.44 -4.22 -14.97
C ALA A 35 9.69 -2.89 -15.71
N ASN A 36 8.62 -2.19 -16.07
CA ASN A 36 8.67 -0.98 -16.88
C ASN A 36 8.28 0.29 -16.09
N TRP A 37 7.85 0.19 -14.84
CA TRP A 37 7.36 1.35 -14.07
C TRP A 37 8.33 2.52 -14.09
N GLY A 38 9.63 2.28 -13.88
CA GLY A 38 10.64 3.34 -13.83
C GLY A 38 10.86 4.09 -15.16
N ASP A 39 10.34 3.55 -16.26
CA ASP A 39 10.44 4.14 -17.60
C ASP A 39 9.10 4.78 -18.07
N LEU A 40 8.02 4.62 -17.29
CA LEU A 40 6.71 5.20 -17.63
C LEU A 40 6.65 6.71 -17.36
N SER A 41 7.39 7.20 -16.38
CA SER A 41 7.46 8.62 -16.01
C SER A 41 8.74 8.91 -15.25
N ALA A 42 9.24 10.14 -15.36
CA ALA A 42 10.37 10.62 -14.55
C ALA A 42 10.08 10.53 -13.04
N GLU A 43 8.83 10.73 -12.63
CA GLU A 43 8.36 10.58 -11.24
C GLU A 43 8.48 9.14 -10.71
N PHE A 44 8.54 8.15 -11.60
CA PHE A 44 8.66 6.74 -11.26
C PHE A 44 10.09 6.21 -11.34
N ALA A 45 11.08 7.07 -11.58
CA ALA A 45 12.48 6.69 -11.77
C ALA A 45 13.04 5.83 -10.61
N MET A 46 12.56 6.03 -9.37
CA MET A 46 12.96 5.24 -8.22
C MET A 46 12.58 3.76 -8.33
N CYS A 47 11.53 3.42 -9.10
CA CYS A 47 11.15 2.02 -9.35
C CYS A 47 12.26 1.22 -10.06
N LYS A 48 13.12 1.91 -10.84
CA LYS A 48 14.25 1.33 -11.58
C LYS A 48 15.59 1.58 -10.88
N ASN A 49 15.79 2.79 -10.33
CA ASN A 49 17.09 3.24 -9.83
C ASN A 49 17.28 3.00 -8.33
N GLY A 50 16.18 2.82 -7.58
CA GLY A 50 16.18 2.63 -6.13
C GLY A 50 16.95 1.37 -5.72
N LYS A 51 17.59 1.44 -4.57
CA LYS A 51 18.42 0.36 -4.02
C LYS A 51 17.81 -0.27 -2.77
N VAL A 52 16.86 0.42 -2.14
CA VAL A 52 16.18 0.00 -0.91
C VAL A 52 14.70 -0.28 -1.23
N GLN A 53 14.47 -1.15 -2.19
CA GLN A 53 13.14 -1.41 -2.74
C GLN A 53 12.41 -2.55 -2.03
N ALA A 54 11.08 -2.48 -1.97
CA ALA A 54 10.15 -3.52 -1.50
C ALA A 54 9.26 -4.02 -2.65
N PRO A 55 8.67 -5.24 -2.51
CA PRO A 55 8.86 -6.22 -1.45
C PRO A 55 10.20 -6.98 -1.59
N ILE A 56 10.54 -7.82 -0.61
CA ILE A 56 11.74 -8.68 -0.65
C ILE A 56 11.41 -10.15 -0.39
N ASP A 57 12.35 -11.04 -0.72
CA ASP A 57 12.36 -12.38 -0.17
C ASP A 57 13.07 -12.36 1.19
N ILE A 58 12.35 -12.69 2.25
CA ILE A 58 12.84 -12.71 3.62
C ILE A 58 13.50 -14.05 3.87
N SER A 59 14.82 -14.07 4.11
CA SER A 59 15.47 -15.28 4.63
C SER A 59 15.15 -15.42 6.12
N SER A 60 14.65 -16.59 6.54
CA SER A 60 14.43 -16.89 7.97
C SER A 60 15.72 -17.23 8.72
N LYS A 61 16.86 -17.24 8.02
CA LYS A 61 18.20 -17.57 8.57
C LYS A 61 19.10 -16.33 8.57
N GLY A 62 19.98 -16.25 9.55
CA GLY A 62 20.98 -15.18 9.63
C GLY A 62 20.40 -13.82 9.98
N LEU A 63 19.25 -13.79 10.64
CA LEU A 63 18.55 -12.58 11.02
C LEU A 63 19.26 -11.84 12.17
N GLY A 64 19.24 -10.51 12.10
CA GLY A 64 19.54 -9.67 13.26
C GLY A 64 18.42 -9.74 14.29
N LYS A 65 18.71 -9.36 15.54
CA LYS A 65 17.68 -9.26 16.58
C LYS A 65 17.18 -7.82 16.67
N ALA A 66 15.86 -7.67 16.64
CA ALA A 66 15.20 -6.44 17.02
C ALA A 66 14.86 -6.50 18.51
N THR A 67 14.99 -5.37 19.19
CA THR A 67 14.79 -5.28 20.64
C THR A 67 13.41 -4.75 21.02
N THR A 68 12.75 -4.06 20.11
CA THR A 68 11.48 -3.37 20.38
C THR A 68 10.31 -4.21 19.87
N PRO A 69 9.33 -4.55 20.73
CA PRO A 69 8.13 -5.26 20.29
C PRO A 69 7.21 -4.36 19.46
N VAL A 70 6.49 -4.95 18.50
CA VAL A 70 5.37 -4.28 17.84
C VAL A 70 4.17 -4.27 18.79
N LYS A 71 3.68 -3.07 19.14
CA LYS A 71 2.47 -2.89 19.94
C LYS A 71 1.44 -2.11 19.14
N THR A 72 0.19 -2.49 19.23
CA THR A 72 -0.91 -1.80 18.53
C THR A 72 -1.96 -1.33 19.51
N PHE A 73 -2.44 -0.11 19.30
CA PHE A 73 -3.46 0.58 20.09
C PHE A 73 -4.61 0.99 19.16
N TYR A 74 -5.09 0.00 18.40
CA TYR A 74 -6.18 0.22 17.45
C TYR A 74 -7.52 0.23 18.14
N HIS A 75 -8.47 0.90 17.52
CA HIS A 75 -9.84 0.97 17.97
C HIS A 75 -10.82 1.12 16.80
N ASN A 76 -12.11 1.04 17.09
CA ASN A 76 -13.15 1.16 16.09
C ASN A 76 -13.10 2.52 15.36
N SER A 77 -12.85 2.51 14.06
CA SER A 77 -12.84 3.66 13.17
C SER A 77 -14.01 3.63 12.19
N LYS A 78 -14.44 4.81 11.74
CA LYS A 78 -15.18 4.89 10.47
C LYS A 78 -14.27 4.35 9.37
N ALA A 79 -14.81 3.49 8.51
CA ALA A 79 -14.04 2.89 7.45
C ALA A 79 -14.67 3.18 6.09
N THR A 80 -13.82 3.50 5.11
CA THR A 80 -14.21 3.65 3.71
C THR A 80 -13.48 2.61 2.88
N VAL A 81 -14.23 1.73 2.23
CA VAL A 81 -13.68 0.72 1.32
C VAL A 81 -13.58 1.32 -0.07
N VAL A 82 -12.37 1.35 -0.62
CA VAL A 82 -12.03 2.01 -1.88
C VAL A 82 -11.47 0.98 -2.86
N ASN A 83 -12.05 0.89 -4.04
CA ASN A 83 -11.37 0.31 -5.20
C ASN A 83 -10.68 1.46 -5.94
N ASN A 84 -9.37 1.56 -5.84
CA ASN A 84 -8.58 2.64 -6.47
C ASN A 84 -8.06 2.27 -7.89
N GLY A 85 -8.49 1.11 -8.42
CA GLY A 85 -8.07 0.59 -9.72
C GLY A 85 -6.84 -0.33 -9.65
N HIS A 86 -6.17 -0.40 -8.50
CA HIS A 86 -4.97 -1.21 -8.30
C HIS A 86 -5.08 -2.18 -7.12
N THR A 87 -5.93 -1.88 -6.16
CA THR A 87 -6.24 -2.73 -4.99
C THR A 87 -7.59 -2.35 -4.38
N ILE A 88 -8.02 -3.14 -3.40
CA ILE A 88 -9.02 -2.70 -2.41
C ILE A 88 -8.26 -2.15 -1.21
N GLN A 89 -8.52 -0.90 -0.91
CA GLN A 89 -7.99 -0.15 0.23
C GLN A 89 -9.10 0.15 1.21
N VAL A 90 -8.79 0.18 2.50
CA VAL A 90 -9.73 0.55 3.56
C VAL A 90 -9.12 1.72 4.33
N ASP A 91 -9.67 2.92 4.13
CA ASP A 91 -9.25 4.12 4.84
C ASP A 91 -9.77 4.10 6.27
N LEU A 92 -8.91 4.47 7.23
CA LEU A 92 -9.14 4.41 8.67
C LEU A 92 -8.72 5.74 9.33
N PRO A 93 -9.45 6.83 9.12
CA PRO A 93 -9.03 8.18 9.53
C PRO A 93 -8.83 8.35 11.04
N ASP A 94 -9.38 7.45 11.84
CA ASP A 94 -9.30 7.44 13.29
C ASP A 94 -9.28 5.98 13.78
N GLY A 95 -8.27 5.22 13.35
CA GLY A 95 -8.12 3.79 13.67
C GLY A 95 -7.18 3.48 14.84
N GLY A 96 -6.58 4.52 15.43
CA GLY A 96 -5.55 4.39 16.46
C GLY A 96 -4.14 4.39 15.89
N TYR A 97 -3.21 3.76 16.59
CA TYR A 97 -1.80 3.80 16.26
C TYR A 97 -1.07 2.48 16.59
N ALA A 98 0.15 2.37 16.09
CA ALA A 98 1.10 1.34 16.48
C ALA A 98 2.37 1.97 17.03
N SER A 99 2.92 1.40 18.12
CA SER A 99 4.25 1.75 18.62
C SER A 99 5.28 0.82 17.99
N LEU A 100 6.18 1.41 17.19
CA LEU A 100 7.14 0.73 16.33
C LEU A 100 8.51 1.37 16.49
N SER A 101 9.53 0.58 16.90
CA SER A 101 10.90 1.09 17.14
C SER A 101 10.97 2.34 18.02
N ASP A 102 10.19 2.36 19.11
CA ASP A 102 10.10 3.43 20.10
C ASP A 102 9.38 4.72 19.65
N ASP A 103 8.81 4.72 18.43
CA ASP A 103 7.97 5.81 17.91
C ASP A 103 6.52 5.34 17.73
N ASP A 104 5.57 6.27 17.85
CA ASP A 104 4.16 6.03 17.58
C ASP A 104 3.80 6.46 16.16
N PHE A 105 3.05 5.60 15.46
CA PHE A 105 2.63 5.79 14.08
C PHE A 105 1.12 5.61 13.96
N ASN A 106 0.40 6.64 13.54
CA ASN A 106 -1.04 6.56 13.31
C ASN A 106 -1.36 5.68 12.10
N ILE A 107 -2.33 4.77 12.25
CA ILE A 107 -2.81 4.00 11.09
C ILE A 107 -3.60 4.93 10.14
N LEU A 108 -3.29 4.86 8.86
CA LEU A 108 -3.98 5.60 7.81
C LEU A 108 -5.02 4.74 7.10
N GLN A 109 -4.57 3.59 6.65
CA GLN A 109 -5.33 2.67 5.80
C GLN A 109 -4.69 1.28 5.82
N PHE A 110 -5.40 0.30 5.31
CA PHE A 110 -4.76 -0.92 4.85
C PHE A 110 -5.25 -1.28 3.45
N HIS A 111 -4.42 -2.01 2.72
CA HIS A 111 -4.74 -2.50 1.39
C HIS A 111 -4.22 -3.91 1.18
N MET A 112 -4.68 -4.55 0.11
CA MET A 112 -4.55 -6.00 -0.05
C MET A 112 -3.91 -6.36 -1.39
N HIS A 113 -3.16 -7.46 -1.36
CA HIS A 113 -2.50 -8.01 -2.56
C HIS A 113 -2.79 -9.51 -2.72
N ALA A 114 -3.03 -9.90 -3.96
CA ALA A 114 -3.12 -11.29 -4.39
C ALA A 114 -2.26 -11.51 -5.65
N PRO A 115 -1.22 -12.40 -5.59
CA PRO A 115 -0.71 -13.05 -4.38
C PRO A 115 -0.08 -12.06 -3.40
N GLY A 116 0.33 -12.52 -2.22
CA GLY A 116 1.08 -11.70 -1.27
C GLY A 116 2.40 -11.22 -1.88
N GLU A 117 2.87 -10.04 -1.49
CA GLU A 117 4.03 -9.41 -2.10
C GLU A 117 5.34 -9.97 -1.58
N GLU A 118 5.54 -10.02 -0.25
CA GLU A 118 6.72 -10.62 0.35
C GLU A 118 6.71 -12.14 0.20
N THR A 119 7.91 -12.71 0.16
CA THR A 119 8.12 -14.15 0.32
C THR A 119 8.97 -14.42 1.56
N VAL A 120 8.88 -15.64 2.09
CA VAL A 120 9.74 -16.11 3.19
C VAL A 120 10.39 -17.41 2.75
N ASP A 121 11.73 -17.43 2.65
CA ASP A 121 12.51 -18.55 2.10
C ASP A 121 11.97 -19.03 0.74
N GLY A 122 11.62 -18.08 -0.13
CA GLY A 122 11.03 -18.32 -1.44
C GLY A 122 9.54 -18.72 -1.43
N LYS A 123 8.95 -18.99 -0.27
CA LYS A 123 7.51 -19.32 -0.16
C LYS A 123 6.66 -18.07 -0.23
N ARG A 124 5.73 -18.03 -1.18
CA ARG A 124 4.73 -16.98 -1.34
C ARG A 124 3.41 -17.37 -0.71
N TYR A 125 2.82 -16.46 0.05
CA TYR A 125 1.46 -16.62 0.55
C TYR A 125 0.43 -16.20 -0.52
N PRO A 126 -0.78 -16.79 -0.53
CA PRO A 126 -1.80 -16.48 -1.55
C PRO A 126 -2.35 -15.05 -1.45
N PHE A 127 -2.15 -14.40 -0.30
CA PHE A 127 -2.69 -13.07 -0.03
C PHE A 127 -1.91 -12.40 1.10
N ASN A 128 -1.80 -11.07 1.07
CA ASN A 128 -1.38 -10.30 2.22
C ASN A 128 -2.15 -8.97 2.33
N ALA A 129 -2.09 -8.35 3.51
CA ALA A 129 -2.54 -7.00 3.75
C ALA A 129 -1.38 -6.17 4.30
N HIS A 130 -1.24 -4.94 3.83
CA HIS A 130 -0.33 -3.93 4.34
C HIS A 130 -1.12 -2.87 5.11
N LEU A 131 -0.90 -2.80 6.43
CA LEU A 131 -1.43 -1.74 7.28
C LEU A 131 -0.42 -0.61 7.27
N VAL A 132 -0.77 0.50 6.63
CA VAL A 132 0.11 1.66 6.44
C VAL A 132 -0.10 2.65 7.56
N HIS A 133 1.01 3.10 8.13
CA HIS A 133 1.06 4.04 9.24
C HIS A 133 1.96 5.21 8.91
N ILE A 134 1.67 6.35 9.53
CA ILE A 134 2.47 7.57 9.41
C ILE A 134 2.84 8.09 10.80
N ASN A 135 4.05 8.64 10.93
CA ASN A 135 4.44 9.31 12.18
C ASN A 135 3.60 10.58 12.36
N PRO A 136 3.06 10.86 13.56
CA PRO A 136 2.34 12.10 13.82
C PRO A 136 3.16 13.35 13.47
N GLY A 137 2.56 14.29 12.76
CA GLY A 137 3.19 15.54 12.32
C GLY A 137 3.79 15.49 10.92
N ASP A 138 3.80 14.32 10.26
CA ASP A 138 4.15 14.19 8.86
C ASP A 138 2.88 14.13 7.99
N SER A 139 3.00 14.52 6.74
CA SER A 139 1.97 14.31 5.72
C SER A 139 2.30 13.07 4.88
N GLU A 140 1.30 12.49 4.22
CA GLU A 140 1.53 11.39 3.26
C GLU A 140 2.50 11.77 2.13
N SER A 141 2.67 13.07 1.86
CA SER A 141 3.62 13.59 0.89
C SER A 141 5.07 13.60 1.39
N ASP A 142 5.30 13.45 2.70
CA ASP A 142 6.64 13.47 3.31
C ASP A 142 7.36 12.11 3.25
N THR A 143 7.10 11.31 2.22
CA THR A 143 7.72 10.00 2.01
C THR A 143 9.25 10.03 1.91
N GLU A 144 9.84 11.20 1.64
CA GLU A 144 11.29 11.39 1.59
C GLU A 144 11.98 11.28 2.97
N ARG A 145 11.22 11.38 4.07
CA ARG A 145 11.77 11.44 5.43
C ARG A 145 11.77 10.11 6.18
N GLY A 146 11.42 9.01 5.54
CA GLY A 146 11.48 7.68 6.17
C GLY A 146 10.46 7.47 7.29
N LYS A 147 9.33 8.12 7.22
CA LYS A 147 8.36 8.16 8.31
C LYS A 147 7.08 7.37 8.04
N LEU A 148 7.09 6.50 7.06
CA LEU A 148 6.05 5.50 6.88
C LEU A 148 6.49 4.17 7.48
N ALA A 149 5.58 3.52 8.17
CA ALA A 149 5.74 2.16 8.66
C ALA A 149 4.59 1.28 8.16
N VAL A 150 4.91 0.04 7.81
CA VAL A 150 3.94 -0.93 7.30
C VAL A 150 3.96 -2.17 8.18
N ILE A 151 2.81 -2.55 8.74
CA ILE A 151 2.62 -3.87 9.31
C ILE A 151 2.03 -4.77 8.23
N GLY A 152 2.79 -5.79 7.81
CA GLY A 152 2.36 -6.78 6.82
C GLY A 152 1.78 -8.03 7.49
N ILE A 153 0.63 -8.48 7.01
CA ILE A 153 -0.07 -9.66 7.51
C ILE A 153 -0.21 -10.65 6.36
N PHE A 154 0.36 -11.83 6.52
CA PHE A 154 0.14 -12.92 5.58
C PHE A 154 -1.18 -13.62 5.83
N PHE A 155 -1.81 -14.06 4.75
CA PHE A 155 -2.98 -14.92 4.82
C PHE A 155 -2.68 -16.26 4.14
N GLN A 156 -3.20 -17.32 4.75
CA GLN A 156 -3.21 -18.66 4.19
C GLN A 156 -4.64 -19.15 4.02
N GLU A 157 -4.83 -20.10 3.12
CA GLU A 157 -6.15 -20.72 2.95
C GLU A 157 -6.54 -21.52 4.19
N GLY A 158 -7.79 -21.34 4.61
CA GLY A 158 -8.36 -21.97 5.79
C GLY A 158 -9.82 -21.58 6.00
N LYS A 159 -10.18 -21.23 7.22
CA LYS A 159 -11.54 -20.77 7.57
C LYS A 159 -11.80 -19.37 7.04
N GLU A 160 -13.09 -19.04 6.89
CA GLU A 160 -13.50 -17.68 6.58
C GLU A 160 -12.94 -16.69 7.61
N ASN A 161 -12.31 -15.61 7.12
CA ASN A 161 -11.83 -14.54 7.97
C ASN A 161 -12.98 -13.58 8.29
N ALA A 162 -13.43 -13.61 9.55
CA ALA A 162 -14.55 -12.79 9.99
C ALA A 162 -14.28 -11.28 9.96
N ALA A 163 -12.99 -10.86 10.09
CA ALA A 163 -12.62 -9.44 9.99
C ALA A 163 -12.68 -8.93 8.55
N LEU A 164 -12.29 -9.76 7.57
CA LEU A 164 -12.37 -9.39 6.15
C LEU A 164 -13.81 -9.44 5.62
N LYS A 165 -14.70 -10.26 6.20
CA LYS A 165 -16.06 -10.46 5.68
C LYS A 165 -16.82 -9.14 5.44
N PRO A 166 -16.96 -8.22 6.39
CA PRO A 166 -17.74 -6.99 6.18
C PRO A 166 -17.14 -6.08 5.09
N ILE A 167 -15.82 -6.17 4.83
CA ILE A 167 -15.14 -5.44 3.77
C ILE A 167 -15.47 -6.08 2.42
N PHE A 168 -15.37 -7.40 2.34
CA PHE A 168 -15.65 -8.16 1.12
C PHE A 168 -17.12 -8.08 0.70
N ASP A 169 -18.04 -7.96 1.66
CA ASP A 169 -19.47 -7.79 1.39
C ASP A 169 -19.78 -6.47 0.67
N VAL A 170 -18.95 -5.45 0.85
CA VAL A 170 -19.19 -4.09 0.31
C VAL A 170 -18.13 -3.60 -0.67
N MET A 171 -17.04 -4.34 -0.91
CA MET A 171 -15.95 -3.88 -1.77
C MET A 171 -16.44 -3.60 -3.20
N PRO A 172 -16.14 -2.41 -3.76
CA PRO A 172 -16.59 -2.05 -5.09
C PRO A 172 -15.92 -2.90 -6.18
N ALA A 173 -16.70 -3.47 -7.11
CA ALA A 173 -16.17 -4.22 -8.24
C ALA A 173 -15.48 -3.33 -9.31
N LYS A 174 -15.75 -2.03 -9.28
CA LYS A 174 -15.14 -1.01 -10.17
C LYS A 174 -14.55 0.11 -9.31
N VAL A 175 -13.67 0.92 -9.91
CA VAL A 175 -13.13 2.12 -9.27
C VAL A 175 -14.25 2.93 -8.60
N GLY A 176 -14.11 3.19 -7.33
CA GLY A 176 -15.12 3.83 -6.50
C GLY A 176 -14.92 3.56 -5.02
N LYS A 177 -15.82 4.07 -4.19
CA LYS A 177 -15.74 3.94 -2.74
C LYS A 177 -17.09 3.69 -2.10
N VAL A 178 -17.09 2.98 -0.97
CA VAL A 178 -18.25 2.72 -0.12
C VAL A 178 -17.87 3.03 1.32
N VAL A 179 -18.62 3.90 1.98
CA VAL A 179 -18.49 4.13 3.43
C VAL A 179 -19.19 2.98 4.15
N MET A 180 -18.49 2.29 5.03
CA MET A 180 -19.08 1.21 5.82
C MET A 180 -20.12 1.78 6.80
N LYS A 181 -21.21 1.05 6.99
CA LYS A 181 -22.24 1.42 7.98
C LYS A 181 -21.72 1.27 9.41
N GLU A 182 -21.05 0.15 9.66
CA GLU A 182 -20.48 -0.17 10.95
C GLU A 182 -19.02 0.29 11.01
N LYS A 183 -18.58 0.65 12.21
CA LYS A 183 -17.17 0.93 12.47
C LYS A 183 -16.35 -0.35 12.34
N PHE A 184 -15.12 -0.20 11.87
CA PHE A 184 -14.18 -1.30 11.70
C PHE A 184 -13.03 -1.18 12.71
N ASP A 185 -12.70 -2.29 13.35
CA ASP A 185 -11.57 -2.41 14.27
C ASP A 185 -10.41 -3.15 13.57
N PRO A 186 -9.32 -2.45 13.20
CA PRO A 186 -8.21 -3.09 12.49
C PRO A 186 -7.44 -4.12 13.34
N SER A 187 -7.59 -4.11 14.66
CA SER A 187 -6.96 -5.12 15.53
C SER A 187 -7.45 -6.54 15.23
N LYS A 188 -8.66 -6.67 14.68
CA LYS A 188 -9.26 -7.96 14.30
C LYS A 188 -8.57 -8.66 13.12
N LEU A 189 -7.72 -7.93 12.37
CA LEU A 189 -6.90 -8.51 11.30
C LEU A 189 -5.64 -9.19 11.84
N LEU A 190 -5.20 -8.83 13.04
CA LEU A 190 -3.91 -9.25 13.56
C LEU A 190 -3.92 -10.70 14.02
N PRO A 191 -2.81 -11.44 13.83
CA PRO A 191 -2.64 -12.75 14.45
C PRO A 191 -2.43 -12.61 15.97
N LYS A 192 -2.57 -13.71 16.70
CA LYS A 192 -2.32 -13.73 18.15
C LYS A 192 -0.87 -13.42 18.53
N SER A 193 0.09 -13.83 17.69
CA SER A 193 1.52 -13.56 17.89
C SER A 193 1.92 -12.37 17.06
N MET A 194 2.56 -11.40 17.69
CA MET A 194 3.11 -10.20 17.05
C MET A 194 4.59 -10.35 16.67
N ALA A 195 5.13 -11.58 16.73
CA ALA A 195 6.48 -11.86 16.25
C ALA A 195 6.61 -11.49 14.76
N TYR A 196 7.69 -10.80 14.39
CA TYR A 196 7.83 -10.17 13.10
C TYR A 196 9.22 -10.29 12.50
N TYR A 197 9.31 -10.07 11.19
CA TYR A 197 10.51 -9.69 10.47
C TYR A 197 10.46 -8.19 10.20
N SER A 198 11.62 -7.50 10.25
CA SER A 198 11.67 -6.07 9.90
C SER A 198 12.78 -5.80 8.91
N TYR A 199 12.48 -4.92 7.94
CA TYR A 199 13.41 -4.46 6.94
C TYR A 199 13.05 -3.05 6.45
N SER A 200 14.06 -2.31 5.95
CA SER A 200 13.84 -1.04 5.26
C SER A 200 13.51 -1.29 3.80
N GLY A 201 12.52 -0.58 3.28
CA GLY A 201 12.01 -0.76 1.93
C GLY A 201 11.47 0.53 1.30
N SER A 202 10.52 0.36 0.41
CA SER A 202 9.88 1.41 -0.38
C SER A 202 8.38 1.20 -0.48
N LEU A 203 7.65 2.17 -1.04
CA LEU A 203 6.33 1.91 -1.59
C LEU A 203 6.43 0.81 -2.66
N THR A 204 5.46 -0.10 -2.70
CA THR A 204 5.39 -1.22 -3.66
C THR A 204 4.58 -0.87 -4.91
N THR A 205 4.22 0.41 -5.07
CA THR A 205 3.53 0.98 -6.24
C THR A 205 4.35 2.10 -6.85
N PRO A 206 4.10 2.53 -8.10
CA PRO A 206 4.80 3.61 -8.78
C PRO A 206 4.92 4.89 -7.96
N GLY A 207 6.06 5.54 -8.11
CA GLY A 207 6.80 6.35 -7.21
C GLY A 207 7.91 5.54 -6.58
N CYS A 208 7.61 4.36 -6.01
CA CYS A 208 8.57 3.44 -5.38
C CYS A 208 9.51 4.15 -4.39
N ASN A 209 8.99 5.19 -3.73
CA ASN A 209 9.76 6.04 -2.81
C ASN A 209 10.26 5.20 -1.65
N GLU A 210 11.55 5.31 -1.39
CA GLU A 210 12.25 4.60 -0.30
C GLU A 210 12.00 5.27 1.05
N GLY A 211 12.40 4.64 2.14
CA GLY A 211 12.23 5.17 3.50
C GLY A 211 11.02 4.58 4.24
N VAL A 212 10.46 3.50 3.76
CA VAL A 212 9.38 2.76 4.43
C VAL A 212 9.97 1.63 5.28
N THR A 213 9.60 1.54 6.55
CA THR A 213 9.99 0.41 7.41
C THR A 213 8.86 -0.61 7.45
N PHE A 214 9.19 -1.86 7.13
CA PHE A 214 8.26 -2.99 7.16
C PHE A 214 8.41 -3.81 8.43
N TYR A 215 7.27 -4.22 8.99
CA TYR A 215 7.12 -5.17 10.10
C TYR A 215 6.19 -6.29 9.63
N ILE A 216 6.76 -7.37 9.11
CA ILE A 216 6.00 -8.47 8.52
C ILE A 216 5.74 -9.51 9.60
N LEU A 217 4.48 -9.68 9.99
CA LEU A 217 4.10 -10.63 11.04
C LEU A 217 4.33 -12.06 10.57
N LYS A 218 5.03 -12.85 11.41
CA LYS A 218 5.47 -14.21 11.06
C LYS A 218 4.32 -15.21 10.99
N THR A 219 3.29 -15.00 11.80
CA THR A 219 2.16 -15.92 11.91
C THR A 219 1.09 -15.53 10.89
N PRO A 220 0.81 -16.36 9.88
CA PRO A 220 -0.27 -16.07 8.94
C PRO A 220 -1.63 -16.21 9.63
N VAL A 221 -2.61 -15.46 9.17
CA VAL A 221 -4.02 -15.64 9.51
C VAL A 221 -4.75 -16.41 8.41
N GLU A 222 -5.87 -17.02 8.75
CA GLU A 222 -6.66 -17.77 7.77
C GLU A 222 -7.63 -16.85 7.00
N MET A 223 -7.86 -17.20 5.74
CA MET A 223 -8.97 -16.71 4.92
C MET A 223 -9.53 -17.86 4.09
N SER A 224 -10.81 -17.81 3.74
CA SER A 224 -11.39 -18.86 2.91
C SER A 224 -11.00 -18.73 1.44
N ALA A 225 -10.96 -19.87 0.73
CA ALA A 225 -10.80 -19.90 -0.72
C ALA A 225 -11.85 -19.03 -1.44
N ALA A 226 -13.07 -18.95 -0.90
CA ALA A 226 -14.14 -18.11 -1.45
C ALA A 226 -13.81 -16.61 -1.33
N GLN A 227 -13.28 -16.17 -0.20
CA GLN A 227 -12.81 -14.78 -0.03
C GLN A 227 -11.67 -14.45 -0.99
N LEU A 228 -10.67 -15.32 -1.07
CA LEU A 228 -9.56 -15.14 -2.02
C LEU A 228 -10.07 -15.06 -3.46
N ALA A 229 -10.97 -15.97 -3.85
CA ALA A 229 -11.56 -15.97 -5.20
C ALA A 229 -12.38 -14.68 -5.47
N GLN A 230 -13.09 -14.17 -4.46
CA GLN A 230 -13.86 -12.94 -4.57
C GLN A 230 -12.95 -11.73 -4.84
N PHE A 231 -11.84 -11.59 -4.12
CA PHE A 231 -10.84 -10.54 -4.38
C PHE A 231 -10.22 -10.67 -5.78
N LYS A 232 -9.80 -11.88 -6.14
CA LYS A 232 -9.16 -12.17 -7.43
C LYS A 232 -10.07 -11.97 -8.65
N LYS A 233 -11.38 -11.94 -8.50
CA LYS A 233 -12.31 -11.54 -9.58
C LYS A 233 -12.10 -10.07 -9.96
N ILE A 234 -11.68 -9.21 -9.03
CA ILE A 234 -11.42 -7.80 -9.26
C ILE A 234 -9.95 -7.58 -9.62
N PHE A 235 -9.04 -8.18 -8.84
CA PHE A 235 -7.59 -8.08 -8.99
C PHE A 235 -6.97 -9.49 -9.09
N PRO A 236 -6.90 -10.09 -10.30
CA PRO A 236 -6.29 -11.41 -10.48
C PRO A 236 -4.83 -11.46 -10.04
N MET A 237 -4.13 -10.33 -10.23
CA MET A 237 -2.72 -10.12 -9.90
C MET A 237 -2.49 -8.64 -9.60
N ASN A 238 -2.07 -8.30 -8.37
CA ASN A 238 -1.71 -6.94 -7.98
C ASN A 238 -0.53 -6.90 -6.99
N ALA A 239 0.46 -7.76 -7.21
CA ALA A 239 1.68 -7.84 -6.43
C ALA A 239 2.90 -7.44 -7.25
N ARG A 240 3.75 -6.57 -6.72
CA ARG A 240 5.07 -6.30 -7.28
C ARG A 240 5.97 -7.51 -7.07
N PRO A 241 6.83 -7.89 -8.03
CA PRO A 241 7.86 -8.91 -7.81
C PRO A 241 8.82 -8.52 -6.68
N VAL A 242 9.41 -9.54 -6.02
CA VAL A 242 10.43 -9.32 -5.00
C VAL A 242 11.66 -8.62 -5.58
N MET A 243 12.20 -7.69 -4.82
CA MET A 243 13.33 -6.86 -5.17
C MET A 243 14.61 -7.35 -4.49
N PRO A 244 15.78 -7.09 -5.07
CA PRO A 244 17.06 -7.48 -4.48
C PRO A 244 17.26 -6.87 -3.09
N LEU A 245 17.81 -7.64 -2.16
CA LEU A 245 18.09 -7.19 -0.80
C LEU A 245 19.19 -6.11 -0.74
N ASN A 246 20.13 -6.12 -1.69
CA ASN A 246 21.21 -5.13 -1.84
C ASN A 246 22.00 -4.89 -0.53
N GLY A 247 22.29 -5.98 0.19
CA GLY A 247 23.07 -5.91 1.44
C GLY A 247 22.30 -5.40 2.66
N ARG A 248 21.02 -5.10 2.56
CA ARG A 248 20.18 -4.75 3.71
C ARG A 248 20.12 -5.89 4.71
N LYS A 249 20.05 -5.54 5.98
CA LYS A 249 19.83 -6.51 7.05
C LYS A 249 18.34 -6.66 7.30
N VAL A 250 17.90 -7.90 7.46
CA VAL A 250 16.58 -8.21 8.01
C VAL A 250 16.76 -8.56 9.47
N THR A 251 15.90 -8.02 10.32
CA THR A 251 15.86 -8.33 11.75
C THR A 251 14.59 -9.09 12.09
N GLU A 252 14.58 -9.74 13.25
CA GLU A 252 13.39 -10.38 13.81
C GLU A 252 13.16 -9.92 15.25
N GLY A 253 11.88 -9.78 15.61
CA GLY A 253 11.43 -9.43 16.96
C GLY A 253 10.17 -10.20 17.37
N SER A 254 9.76 -10.02 18.62
CA SER A 254 8.58 -10.67 19.21
C SER A 254 7.84 -9.72 20.15
#